data_fa73bddf1de68e1fd3a91fae49c15e30
#
_entry.id   fa73bddf1de68e1fd3a91fae49c15e30
#
_cell.length_a   1.000
_cell.length_b   1.000
_cell.length_c   1.000
_cell.angle_alpha   90.00
_cell.angle_beta   90.00
_cell.angle_gamma   90.00
#
_symmetry.space_group_name_H-M   'P 1'
#
loop_
_entity.id
_entity.type
_entity.pdbx_description
1 polymer ?
#
loop_
_entity_poly.entity_id
_entity_poly.type
_entity_poly.pdbx_seq_one_letter_code
_entity_poly.pdbx_strand_id
1 'polypeptide(L)'
;MKIDRHNLRILQALQTNARISNLNLSEQIGLSESACLARVKRLTSERYIREFLAEINLDKVRHAEFYVNVALKRQDARTSENFRRIINDIPQIVSCVKMSGEFDYMLRFVCPDAADFNRVSEQLLANEEAAISRMTSHLVIEKTKPFTGYPLELLFQD
;
A
#
# COMPACT_ATOMS: atom_id res chain seq x y z
N MET A 1 13.38 12.93 13.57
CA MET A 1 14.79 13.03 13.03
C MET A 1 14.74 13.83 11.74
N LYS A 2 15.69 14.74 11.49
CA LYS A 2 15.86 15.34 10.14
C LYS A 2 16.50 14.29 9.23
N ILE A 3 15.96 14.10 8.01
CA ILE A 3 16.53 13.19 7.02
C ILE A 3 17.72 13.88 6.37
N ASP A 4 18.93 13.41 6.69
CA ASP A 4 20.15 13.86 6.05
C ASP A 4 20.40 13.13 4.71
N ARG A 5 21.39 13.58 3.96
CA ARG A 5 21.75 13.00 2.65
C ARG A 5 22.06 11.49 2.73
N HIS A 6 22.71 11.02 3.80
CA HIS A 6 23.01 9.60 3.95
C HIS A 6 21.74 8.79 4.22
N ASN A 7 20.84 9.30 5.08
CA ASN A 7 19.55 8.65 5.33
C ASN A 7 18.70 8.58 4.06
N LEU A 8 18.67 9.63 3.25
CA LEU A 8 17.97 9.64 1.97
C LEU A 8 18.53 8.57 1.02
N ARG A 9 19.85 8.46 0.87
CA ARG A 9 20.49 7.43 0.03
C ARG A 9 20.24 6.03 0.55
N ILE A 10 20.20 5.80 1.87
CA ILE A 10 19.83 4.53 2.48
C ILE A 10 18.38 4.16 2.08
N LEU A 11 17.43 5.09 2.22
CA LEU A 11 16.04 4.84 1.85
C LEU A 11 15.88 4.54 0.35
N GLN A 12 16.60 5.25 -0.52
CA GLN A 12 16.62 5.01 -1.96
C GLN A 12 17.16 3.62 -2.30
N ALA A 13 18.27 3.22 -1.70
CA ALA A 13 18.85 1.90 -1.94
C ALA A 13 17.90 0.77 -1.46
N LEU A 14 17.33 0.92 -0.27
CA LEU A 14 16.44 -0.08 0.32
C LEU A 14 15.09 -0.21 -0.40
N GLN A 15 14.52 0.87 -0.94
CA GLN A 15 13.28 0.76 -1.73
C GLN A 15 13.50 0.08 -3.09
N THR A 16 14.75 0.09 -3.60
CA THR A 16 15.11 -0.60 -4.85
C THR A 16 15.50 -2.05 -4.59
N ASN A 17 16.23 -2.32 -3.50
CA ASN A 17 16.65 -3.65 -3.10
C ASN A 17 16.63 -3.80 -1.57
N ALA A 18 15.50 -4.25 -1.04
CA ALA A 18 15.33 -4.48 0.40
C ALA A 18 16.20 -5.62 0.96
N ARG A 19 16.81 -6.46 0.08
CA ARG A 19 17.68 -7.58 0.46
C ARG A 19 19.18 -7.27 0.38
N ILE A 20 19.55 -6.01 0.10
CA ILE A 20 20.95 -5.60 0.10
C ILE A 20 21.57 -5.88 1.48
N SER A 21 22.78 -6.47 1.49
CA SER A 21 23.51 -6.67 2.77
C SER A 21 23.92 -5.34 3.39
N ASN A 22 24.10 -5.31 4.70
CA ASN A 22 24.56 -4.09 5.38
C ASN A 22 25.97 -3.67 4.89
N LEU A 23 26.83 -4.63 4.58
CA LEU A 23 28.14 -4.37 3.99
C LEU A 23 28.01 -3.63 2.65
N ASN A 24 27.28 -4.22 1.68
CA ASN A 24 27.11 -3.61 0.37
C ASN A 24 26.40 -2.25 0.44
N LEU A 25 25.41 -2.11 1.35
CA LEU A 25 24.75 -0.84 1.56
C LEU A 25 25.71 0.21 2.10
N SER A 26 26.55 -0.13 3.09
CA SER A 26 27.53 0.79 3.68
C SER A 26 28.56 1.28 2.64
N GLU A 27 29.06 0.39 1.78
CA GLU A 27 29.95 0.73 0.68
C GLU A 27 29.28 1.66 -0.34
N GLN A 28 28.04 1.35 -0.75
CA GLN A 28 27.27 2.18 -1.68
C GLN A 28 27.02 3.60 -1.14
N ILE A 29 26.84 3.74 0.17
CA ILE A 29 26.54 5.04 0.83
C ILE A 29 27.82 5.80 1.18
N GLY A 30 28.94 5.10 1.34
CA GLY A 30 30.23 5.67 1.77
C GLY A 30 30.27 5.85 3.31
N LEU A 31 29.76 4.87 4.05
CA LEU A 31 29.77 4.82 5.52
C LEU A 31 30.50 3.56 6.02
N SER A 32 30.92 3.55 7.28
CA SER A 32 31.30 2.31 7.94
C SER A 32 30.06 1.43 8.12
N GLU A 33 30.29 0.10 8.16
CA GLU A 33 29.20 -0.89 8.32
C GLU A 33 28.38 -0.65 9.60
N SER A 34 29.06 -0.33 10.71
CA SER A 34 28.42 -0.02 11.98
C SER A 34 27.56 1.25 11.94
N ALA A 35 28.07 2.31 11.28
CA ALA A 35 27.33 3.57 11.12
C ALA A 35 26.10 3.38 10.21
N CYS A 36 26.24 2.61 9.13
CA CYS A 36 25.14 2.26 8.24
C CYS A 36 24.05 1.48 8.99
N LEU A 37 24.41 0.42 9.71
CA LEU A 37 23.48 -0.38 10.51
C LEU A 37 22.74 0.46 11.56
N ALA A 38 23.44 1.34 12.26
CA ALA A 38 22.83 2.22 13.25
C ALA A 38 21.78 3.15 12.61
N ARG A 39 22.06 3.68 11.41
CA ARG A 39 21.11 4.52 10.66
C ARG A 39 19.88 3.74 10.19
N VAL A 40 20.05 2.54 9.65
CA VAL A 40 18.93 1.67 9.24
C VAL A 40 18.03 1.34 10.43
N LYS A 41 18.63 0.94 11.57
CA LYS A 41 17.87 0.69 12.81
C LYS A 41 17.08 1.92 13.27
N ARG A 42 17.68 3.11 13.19
CA ARG A 42 17.01 4.36 13.55
C ARG A 42 15.87 4.71 12.59
N LEU A 43 16.09 4.58 11.28
CA LEU A 43 15.06 4.79 10.27
C LEU A 43 13.85 3.86 10.47
N THR A 44 14.10 2.62 10.88
CA THR A 44 13.06 1.65 11.21
C THR A 44 12.34 1.99 12.52
N SER A 45 13.08 2.33 13.59
CA SER A 45 12.49 2.67 14.89
C SER A 45 11.65 3.96 14.83
N GLU A 46 12.07 4.94 14.03
CA GLU A 46 11.34 6.19 13.79
C GLU A 46 10.28 6.05 12.67
N ARG A 47 10.04 4.83 12.17
CA ARG A 47 9.02 4.47 11.18
C ARG A 47 9.14 5.16 9.80
N TYR A 48 10.31 5.61 9.40
CA TYR A 48 10.60 5.96 8.01
C TYR A 48 10.62 4.70 7.13
N ILE A 49 11.12 3.59 7.67
CA ILE A 49 10.95 2.25 7.10
C ILE A 49 9.90 1.55 7.96
N ARG A 50 8.75 1.23 7.35
CA ARG A 50 7.65 0.55 8.05
C ARG A 50 7.87 -0.94 8.16
N GLU A 51 8.28 -1.56 7.05
CA GLU A 51 8.48 -3.00 6.92
C GLU A 51 9.26 -3.33 5.64
N PHE A 52 9.77 -4.53 5.56
CA PHE A 52 10.40 -5.08 4.35
C PHE A 52 9.48 -6.15 3.78
N LEU A 53 8.92 -5.89 2.60
CA LEU A 53 7.97 -6.78 1.93
C LEU A 53 8.57 -7.35 0.66
N ALA A 54 8.17 -8.57 0.32
CA ALA A 54 8.42 -9.13 -0.99
C ALA A 54 7.22 -8.82 -1.91
N GLU A 55 7.48 -8.30 -3.09
CA GLU A 55 6.46 -8.22 -4.13
C GLU A 55 6.29 -9.58 -4.79
N ILE A 56 5.06 -10.11 -4.74
CA ILE A 56 4.73 -11.39 -5.35
C ILE A 56 4.29 -11.14 -6.81
N ASN A 57 4.92 -11.86 -7.74
CA ASN A 57 4.56 -11.77 -9.15
C ASN A 57 3.22 -12.50 -9.40
N LEU A 58 2.15 -11.74 -9.43
CA LEU A 58 0.81 -12.26 -9.69
C LEU A 58 0.58 -12.68 -11.16
N ASP A 59 1.46 -12.28 -12.11
CA ASP A 59 1.34 -12.75 -13.51
C ASP A 59 1.53 -14.26 -13.64
N LYS A 60 2.14 -14.89 -12.62
CA LYS A 60 2.29 -16.35 -12.52
C LYS A 60 1.07 -17.06 -11.95
N VAL A 61 0.06 -16.31 -11.49
CA VAL A 61 -1.11 -16.82 -10.81
C VAL A 61 -2.37 -16.32 -11.52
N ARG A 62 -3.31 -17.24 -11.82
CA ARG A 62 -4.61 -16.81 -12.35
C ARG A 62 -5.30 -15.93 -11.30
N HIS A 63 -5.59 -14.70 -11.64
CA HIS A 63 -6.28 -13.76 -10.78
C HIS A 63 -7.04 -12.71 -11.58
N ALA A 64 -7.94 -12.00 -10.92
CA ALA A 64 -8.58 -10.78 -11.40
C ALA A 64 -8.37 -9.67 -10.37
N GLU A 65 -7.94 -8.51 -10.81
CA GLU A 65 -7.69 -7.34 -9.97
C GLU A 65 -8.69 -6.24 -10.30
N PHE A 66 -9.29 -5.63 -9.26
CA PHE A 66 -10.23 -4.54 -9.43
C PHE A 66 -9.87 -3.36 -8.53
N TYR A 67 -10.04 -2.15 -9.06
CA TYR A 67 -10.17 -0.96 -8.26
C TYR A 67 -11.64 -0.61 -8.10
N VAL A 68 -12.07 -0.39 -6.86
CA VAL A 68 -13.47 -0.18 -6.50
C VAL A 68 -13.62 1.12 -5.74
N ASN A 69 -14.29 2.09 -6.34
CA ASN A 69 -14.66 3.33 -5.68
C ASN A 69 -15.94 3.12 -4.86
N VAL A 70 -15.92 3.57 -3.61
CA VAL A 70 -17.02 3.40 -2.65
C VAL A 70 -17.46 4.75 -2.10
N ALA A 71 -18.76 5.02 -2.16
CA ALA A 71 -19.40 6.13 -1.44
C ALA A 71 -20.26 5.55 -0.30
N LEU A 72 -20.15 6.15 0.89
CA LEU A 72 -20.96 5.78 2.05
C LEU A 72 -22.26 6.58 2.12
N LYS A 73 -23.27 6.04 2.79
CA LYS A 73 -24.55 6.73 3.05
C LYS A 73 -24.39 7.92 3.99
N ARG A 74 -23.36 7.89 4.86
CA ARG A 74 -23.05 8.92 5.86
C ARG A 74 -21.54 9.04 6.01
N GLN A 75 -21.06 10.26 6.19
CA GLN A 75 -19.64 10.57 6.38
C GLN A 75 -19.27 10.83 7.85
N ASP A 76 -19.93 10.12 8.79
CA ASP A 76 -19.60 10.20 10.21
C ASP A 76 -18.49 9.21 10.62
N ALA A 77 -17.91 9.45 11.80
CA ALA A 77 -16.80 8.65 12.31
C ALA A 77 -17.19 7.18 12.55
N ARG A 78 -18.41 6.94 13.07
CA ARG A 78 -18.91 5.59 13.36
C ARG A 78 -19.10 4.77 12.09
N THR A 79 -19.73 5.36 11.07
CA THR A 79 -19.91 4.73 9.76
C THR A 79 -18.57 4.39 9.12
N SER A 80 -17.61 5.33 9.17
CA SER A 80 -16.26 5.12 8.64
C SER A 80 -15.49 4.01 9.37
N GLU A 81 -15.67 3.88 10.68
CA GLU A 81 -15.03 2.85 11.50
C GLU A 81 -15.63 1.47 11.25
N ASN A 82 -16.95 1.35 11.19
CA ASN A 82 -17.65 0.11 10.85
C ASN A 82 -17.23 -0.38 9.46
N PHE A 83 -17.23 0.51 8.47
CA PHE A 83 -16.77 0.18 7.12
C PHE A 83 -15.34 -0.36 7.13
N ARG A 84 -14.40 0.32 7.81
CA ARG A 84 -13.00 -0.14 7.89
C ARG A 84 -12.88 -1.51 8.57
N ARG A 85 -13.63 -1.77 9.62
CA ARG A 85 -13.65 -3.07 10.31
C ARG A 85 -14.11 -4.16 9.35
N ILE A 86 -15.21 -3.95 8.63
CA ILE A 86 -15.79 -4.92 7.71
C ILE A 86 -14.83 -5.26 6.58
N ILE A 87 -14.21 -4.25 5.94
CA ILE A 87 -13.29 -4.50 4.82
C ILE A 87 -12.00 -5.18 5.25
N ASN A 88 -11.55 -4.98 6.50
CA ASN A 88 -10.35 -5.65 7.02
C ASN A 88 -10.54 -7.17 7.18
N ASP A 89 -11.78 -7.64 7.33
CA ASP A 89 -12.12 -9.06 7.44
C ASP A 89 -12.27 -9.75 6.06
N ILE A 90 -12.15 -9.00 4.97
CA ILE A 90 -12.29 -9.50 3.61
C ILE A 90 -10.90 -9.67 2.99
N PRO A 91 -10.37 -10.91 2.87
CA PRO A 91 -8.99 -11.14 2.42
C PRO A 91 -8.75 -10.74 0.95
N GLN A 92 -9.79 -10.67 0.12
CA GLN A 92 -9.69 -10.20 -1.26
C GLN A 92 -9.41 -8.70 -1.34
N ILE A 93 -9.68 -7.92 -0.29
CA ILE A 93 -9.39 -6.49 -0.24
C ILE A 93 -7.96 -6.31 0.28
N VAL A 94 -7.03 -6.10 -0.62
CA VAL A 94 -5.60 -6.02 -0.30
C VAL A 94 -5.12 -4.61 0.06
N SER A 95 -5.91 -3.58 -0.27
CA SER A 95 -5.66 -2.21 0.19
C SER A 95 -6.93 -1.36 0.14
N CYS A 96 -6.94 -0.31 0.97
CA CYS A 96 -7.97 0.69 1.02
C CYS A 96 -7.35 2.06 1.26
N VAL A 97 -7.75 3.06 0.49
CA VAL A 97 -7.39 4.46 0.72
C VAL A 97 -8.65 5.31 0.87
N LYS A 98 -8.64 6.26 1.80
CA LYS A 98 -9.68 7.27 1.92
C LYS A 98 -9.37 8.39 0.93
N MET A 99 -10.37 8.84 0.21
CA MET A 99 -10.23 9.87 -0.82
C MET A 99 -11.05 11.11 -0.47
N SER A 100 -10.72 12.21 -1.11
CA SER A 100 -11.58 13.39 -1.23
C SER A 100 -12.34 13.34 -2.55
N GLY A 101 -13.51 13.97 -2.61
CA GLY A 101 -14.32 14.08 -3.83
C GLY A 101 -15.61 13.27 -3.79
N GLU A 102 -16.02 12.73 -4.91
CA GLU A 102 -17.32 12.06 -5.09
C GLU A 102 -17.42 10.71 -4.33
N PHE A 103 -16.30 10.03 -4.17
CA PHE A 103 -16.20 8.76 -3.46
C PHE A 103 -15.37 8.92 -2.20
N ASP A 104 -15.75 8.21 -1.15
CA ASP A 104 -15.07 8.25 0.16
C ASP A 104 -13.84 7.34 0.23
N TYR A 105 -13.87 6.20 -0.48
CA TYR A 105 -12.80 5.20 -0.44
C TYR A 105 -12.56 4.60 -1.82
N MET A 106 -11.31 4.20 -2.04
CA MET A 106 -10.91 3.30 -3.12
C MET A 106 -10.32 2.03 -2.53
N LEU A 107 -10.91 0.90 -2.90
CA LEU A 107 -10.46 -0.44 -2.53
C LEU A 107 -9.70 -1.06 -3.68
N ARG A 108 -8.69 -1.86 -3.38
CA ARG A 108 -8.05 -2.75 -4.34
C ARG A 108 -8.40 -4.18 -3.98
N PHE A 109 -9.08 -4.87 -4.89
CA PHE A 109 -9.41 -6.28 -4.80
C PHE A 109 -8.45 -7.10 -5.62
N VAL A 110 -8.06 -8.26 -5.09
CA VAL A 110 -7.38 -9.32 -5.83
C VAL A 110 -8.14 -10.62 -5.56
N CYS A 111 -8.76 -11.16 -6.60
CA CYS A 111 -9.64 -12.32 -6.55
C CYS A 111 -9.13 -13.43 -7.47
N PRO A 112 -9.48 -14.71 -7.24
CA PRO A 112 -9.17 -15.78 -8.18
C PRO A 112 -9.75 -15.55 -9.58
N ASP A 113 -10.93 -14.94 -9.66
CA ASP A 113 -11.65 -14.60 -10.90
C ASP A 113 -12.73 -13.53 -10.66
N ALA A 114 -13.43 -13.15 -11.73
CA ALA A 114 -14.51 -12.17 -11.67
C ALA A 114 -15.75 -12.68 -10.93
N ALA A 115 -15.99 -14.00 -10.89
CA ALA A 115 -17.13 -14.57 -10.18
C ALA A 115 -16.95 -14.44 -8.67
N ASP A 116 -15.73 -14.67 -8.14
CA ASP A 116 -15.42 -14.43 -6.74
C ASP A 116 -15.52 -12.94 -6.37
N PHE A 117 -15.04 -12.05 -7.25
CA PHE A 117 -15.24 -10.61 -7.07
C PHE A 117 -16.72 -10.24 -6.96
N ASN A 118 -17.57 -10.72 -7.87
CA ASN A 118 -19.01 -10.44 -7.84
C ASN A 118 -19.64 -10.92 -6.54
N ARG A 119 -19.34 -12.15 -6.13
CA ARG A 119 -19.83 -12.72 -4.88
C ARG A 119 -19.46 -11.85 -3.66
N VAL A 120 -18.19 -11.48 -3.54
CA VAL A 120 -17.71 -10.68 -2.41
C VAL A 120 -18.27 -9.26 -2.43
N SER A 121 -18.34 -8.63 -3.60
CA SER A 121 -18.87 -7.27 -3.75
C SER A 121 -20.38 -7.19 -3.44
N GLU A 122 -21.15 -8.20 -3.85
CA GLU A 122 -22.57 -8.31 -3.51
C GLU A 122 -22.77 -8.49 -2.00
N GLN A 123 -21.99 -9.35 -1.36
CA GLN A 123 -22.02 -9.52 0.11
C GLN A 123 -21.68 -8.23 0.84
N LEU A 124 -20.67 -7.50 0.37
CA LEU A 124 -20.28 -6.22 0.94
C LEU A 124 -21.37 -5.15 0.76
N LEU A 125 -22.00 -5.08 -0.41
CA LEU A 125 -23.13 -4.17 -0.69
C LEU A 125 -24.36 -4.49 0.14
N ALA A 126 -24.65 -5.78 0.37
CA ALA A 126 -25.78 -6.23 1.18
C ALA A 126 -25.57 -6.00 2.69
N ASN A 127 -24.34 -5.75 3.12
CA ASN A 127 -24.04 -5.51 4.52
C ASN A 127 -24.49 -4.08 4.93
N GLU A 128 -25.58 -3.99 5.69
CA GLU A 128 -26.14 -2.70 6.14
C GLU A 128 -25.18 -1.91 7.03
N GLU A 129 -24.34 -2.59 7.83
CA GLU A 129 -23.35 -1.92 8.70
C GLU A 129 -22.22 -1.25 7.90
N ALA A 130 -21.92 -1.76 6.69
CA ALA A 130 -20.96 -1.14 5.77
C ALA A 130 -21.47 0.22 5.27
N ALA A 131 -22.79 0.44 5.33
CA ALA A 131 -23.46 1.68 4.96
C ALA A 131 -23.05 2.23 3.58
N ILE A 132 -22.85 1.35 2.62
CA ILE A 132 -22.46 1.72 1.25
C ILE A 132 -23.69 2.25 0.52
N SER A 133 -23.54 3.42 -0.11
CA SER A 133 -24.57 4.00 -0.98
C SER A 133 -24.33 3.64 -2.44
N ARG A 134 -23.05 3.58 -2.86
CA ARG A 134 -22.65 3.30 -4.24
C ARG A 134 -21.27 2.65 -4.29
N MET A 135 -21.12 1.69 -5.18
CA MET A 135 -19.85 1.11 -5.59
C MET A 135 -19.69 1.22 -7.11
N THR A 136 -18.48 1.54 -7.57
CA THR A 136 -18.12 1.51 -8.99
C THR A 136 -16.82 0.73 -9.12
N SER A 137 -16.85 -0.38 -9.84
CA SER A 137 -15.71 -1.27 -10.02
C SER A 137 -15.06 -1.10 -11.39
N HIS A 138 -13.73 -1.20 -11.42
CA HIS A 138 -12.90 -1.14 -12.61
C HIS A 138 -11.98 -2.35 -12.64
N LEU A 139 -12.15 -3.23 -13.61
CA LEU A 139 -11.23 -4.35 -13.85
C LEU A 139 -9.89 -3.82 -14.34
N VAL A 140 -8.81 -4.24 -13.72
CA VAL A 140 -7.46 -3.96 -14.21
C VAL A 140 -7.17 -4.85 -15.41
N ILE A 141 -6.98 -4.25 -16.57
CA ILE A 141 -6.63 -4.97 -17.81
C ILE A 141 -5.12 -5.12 -17.92
N GLU A 142 -4.37 -4.07 -17.57
CA GLU A 142 -2.91 -4.04 -17.68
C GLU A 142 -2.31 -3.07 -16.67
N LYS A 143 -1.16 -3.42 -16.09
CA LYS A 143 -0.33 -2.52 -15.29
C LYS A 143 0.74 -1.88 -16.17
N THR A 144 0.43 -0.76 -16.79
CA THR A 144 1.33 -0.06 -17.72
C THR A 144 2.59 0.51 -17.06
N LYS A 145 2.52 0.81 -15.76
CA LYS A 145 3.67 1.26 -14.96
C LYS A 145 3.64 0.59 -13.59
N PRO A 146 4.56 -0.34 -13.30
CA PRO A 146 4.70 -0.90 -11.96
C PRO A 146 5.18 0.17 -10.96
N PHE A 147 4.97 -0.09 -9.67
CA PHE A 147 5.56 0.74 -8.62
C PHE A 147 7.08 0.55 -8.59
N THR A 148 7.83 1.63 -8.77
CA THR A 148 9.31 1.62 -8.82
C THR A 148 9.95 2.35 -7.64
N GLY A 149 9.15 2.67 -6.62
CA GLY A 149 9.57 3.44 -5.45
C GLY A 149 9.07 4.89 -5.47
N TYR A 150 9.16 5.54 -4.33
CA TYR A 150 8.79 6.94 -4.15
C TYR A 150 9.90 7.89 -4.63
N PRO A 151 9.58 9.06 -5.17
CA PRO A 151 10.55 10.07 -5.57
C PRO A 151 11.10 10.82 -4.34
N LEU A 152 11.88 10.12 -3.51
CA LEU A 152 12.29 10.60 -2.18
C LEU A 152 13.05 11.93 -2.25
N GLU A 153 13.83 12.17 -3.31
CA GLU A 153 14.52 13.45 -3.50
C GLU A 153 13.56 14.65 -3.62
N LEU A 154 12.38 14.43 -4.21
CA LEU A 154 11.36 15.47 -4.33
C LEU A 154 10.56 15.65 -3.03
N LEU A 155 10.38 14.56 -2.26
CA LEU A 155 9.58 14.57 -1.03
C LEU A 155 10.34 15.11 0.19
N PHE A 156 11.67 15.01 0.19
CA PHE A 156 12.56 15.48 1.26
C PHE A 156 13.37 16.71 0.85
N GLN A 157 12.86 17.53 -0.04
CA GLN A 157 13.42 18.86 -0.30
C GLN A 157 13.10 19.75 0.91
N ASP A 158 14.14 20.36 1.50
CA ASP A 158 14.02 21.39 2.57
C ASP A 158 13.52 22.72 2.02
#